data_0a21a6e2c217e75eeb69dfd7cdb2db98
#
_entry.id   0a21a6e2c217e75eeb69dfd7cdb2db98
#
_cell.length_a   1.000
_cell.length_b   1.000
_cell.length_c   1.000
_cell.angle_alpha   90.00
_cell.angle_beta   90.00
_cell.angle_gamma   90.00
#
_symmetry.space_group_name_H-M   'P 1'
#
loop_
_entity.id
_entity.type
_entity.pdbx_description
1 polymer ?
#
loop_
_entity_poly.entity_id
_entity_poly.type
_entity_poly.pdbx_seq_one_letter_code
_entity_poly.pdbx_strand_id
1 'polypeptide(L)'
;MLTLKALTKRYKTGDLALDSVDLEVARGQVVALIGPSGAGKSTMIRCINRLVEPSSGDVELDGDVITRLGAGGLRRARRRMGMIFQEYALVERLSVMENVLSGRLGYVGFWQSWFRRFPGTDIAEAYRLLQRVGLEDHYDKRADELSGGQRQRVGIARALIQDPALLLVDEPTASLDPKTSRQIMRLICELCAERELAAIINIHDVALAQLFVGRIVGLKSGRIVYDGPPDGLTPEVLTTIYGEEDWTLAKPGLSGGDTGGGSGEDERVAGAL
;
A
#
# COMPACT_ATOMS: atom_id res chain seq x y z
N MET A 1 -7.11 10.74 14.63
CA MET A 1 -6.94 9.38 14.12
C MET A 1 -5.48 8.98 14.12
N LEU A 2 -4.66 9.25 13.10
CA LEU A 2 -3.20 9.09 13.15
C LEU A 2 -2.54 10.46 13.14
N THR A 3 -1.56 10.67 14.04
CA THR A 3 -0.74 11.88 14.08
C THR A 3 0.73 11.50 14.24
N LEU A 4 1.57 12.03 13.37
CA LEU A 4 3.03 11.97 13.48
C LEU A 4 3.51 13.34 13.96
N LYS A 5 4.36 13.38 14.99
CA LYS A 5 4.90 14.62 15.56
C LYS A 5 6.43 14.57 15.54
N ALA A 6 7.04 15.36 14.69
CA ALA A 6 8.49 15.47 14.51
C ALA A 6 9.16 14.09 14.36
N LEU A 7 8.51 13.17 13.63
CA LEU A 7 8.97 11.78 13.48
C LEU A 7 10.31 11.75 12.76
N THR A 8 11.32 11.23 13.43
CA THR A 8 12.69 11.17 12.90
C THR A 8 13.22 9.75 12.96
N LYS A 9 13.90 9.33 11.90
CA LYS A 9 14.62 8.05 11.86
C LYS A 9 16.00 8.23 11.27
N ARG A 10 17.01 7.97 12.12
CA ARG A 10 18.41 7.83 11.75
C ARG A 10 18.83 6.36 11.93
N TYR A 11 19.39 5.77 10.90
CA TYR A 11 19.96 4.42 10.98
C TYR A 11 21.36 4.43 11.61
N LYS A 12 21.84 3.28 12.07
CA LYS A 12 23.18 3.13 12.65
C LYS A 12 24.30 3.44 11.65
N THR A 13 24.02 3.33 10.35
CA THR A 13 24.91 3.74 9.24
C THR A 13 25.12 5.25 9.16
N GLY A 14 24.33 6.05 9.89
CA GLY A 14 24.33 7.52 9.85
C GLY A 14 23.23 8.09 8.96
N ASP A 15 22.61 7.29 8.09
CA ASP A 15 21.60 7.71 7.13
C ASP A 15 20.34 8.24 7.84
N LEU A 16 19.93 9.45 7.47
CA LEU A 16 18.73 10.11 7.98
C LEU A 16 17.58 9.81 7.01
N ALA A 17 16.78 8.80 7.34
CA ALA A 17 15.68 8.34 6.51
C ALA A 17 14.38 9.14 6.71
N LEU A 18 14.17 9.70 7.90
CA LEU A 18 13.08 10.64 8.21
C LEU A 18 13.66 11.77 9.05
N ASP A 19 13.27 13.00 8.74
CA ASP A 19 13.76 14.21 9.35
C ASP A 19 12.60 15.11 9.79
N SER A 20 12.19 14.96 11.06
CA SER A 20 11.17 15.76 11.72
C SER A 20 9.85 15.81 10.92
N VAL A 21 9.31 14.65 10.58
CA VAL A 21 8.07 14.54 9.78
C VAL A 21 6.85 14.76 10.67
N ASP A 22 6.01 15.72 10.29
CA ASP A 22 4.69 15.96 10.85
C ASP A 22 3.64 15.56 9.81
N LEU A 23 2.64 14.76 10.22
CA LEU A 23 1.55 14.33 9.36
C LEU A 23 0.33 13.97 10.19
N GLU A 24 -0.84 14.42 9.75
CA GLU A 24 -2.12 14.00 10.32
C GLU A 24 -2.96 13.30 9.26
N VAL A 25 -3.57 12.16 9.62
CA VAL A 25 -4.49 11.44 8.76
C VAL A 25 -5.80 11.22 9.50
N ALA A 26 -6.88 11.70 8.92
CA ALA A 26 -8.22 11.58 9.49
C ALA A 26 -8.79 10.17 9.30
N ARG A 27 -9.86 9.83 10.04
CA ARG A 27 -10.62 8.60 9.83
C ARG A 27 -11.24 8.60 8.42
N GLY A 28 -11.22 7.44 7.75
CA GLY A 28 -11.73 7.30 6.39
C GLY A 28 -10.87 7.98 5.32
N GLN A 29 -9.78 8.64 5.68
CA GLN A 29 -8.91 9.32 4.72
C GLN A 29 -7.88 8.36 4.14
N VAL A 30 -7.82 8.30 2.80
CA VAL A 30 -6.79 7.56 2.07
C VAL A 30 -5.75 8.54 1.56
N VAL A 31 -4.49 8.32 1.94
CA VAL A 31 -3.33 9.16 1.60
C VAL A 31 -2.32 8.34 0.82
N ALA A 32 -1.89 8.82 -0.35
CA ALA A 32 -0.75 8.24 -1.05
C ALA A 32 0.55 8.93 -0.64
N LEU A 33 1.60 8.13 -0.41
CA LEU A 33 2.97 8.61 -0.28
C LEU A 33 3.68 8.42 -1.59
N ILE A 34 4.22 9.51 -2.16
CA ILE A 34 5.03 9.49 -3.37
C ILE A 34 6.42 10.07 -3.11
N GLY A 35 7.36 9.82 -4.01
CA GLY A 35 8.73 10.34 -3.94
C GLY A 35 9.74 9.34 -4.47
N PRO A 36 11.00 9.75 -4.70
CA PRO A 36 12.04 8.90 -5.24
C PRO A 36 12.37 7.71 -4.33
N SER A 37 13.09 6.72 -4.87
CA SER A 37 13.65 5.65 -4.07
C SER A 37 14.56 6.23 -2.98
N GLY A 38 14.48 5.69 -1.76
CA GLY A 38 15.23 6.22 -0.61
C GLY A 38 14.66 7.48 0.04
N ALA A 39 13.54 8.05 -0.45
CA ALA A 39 12.93 9.25 0.17
C ALA A 39 12.40 9.06 1.61
N GLY A 40 12.30 7.80 2.10
CA GLY A 40 11.84 7.51 3.45
C GLY A 40 10.43 6.92 3.56
N LYS A 41 9.71 6.72 2.45
CA LYS A 41 8.30 6.27 2.42
C LYS A 41 8.07 4.96 3.19
N SER A 42 8.75 3.87 2.82
CA SER A 42 8.63 2.57 3.51
C SER A 42 9.13 2.65 4.96
N THR A 43 10.16 3.48 5.23
CA THR A 43 10.63 3.72 6.59
C THR A 43 9.54 4.38 7.43
N MET A 44 8.81 5.36 6.89
CA MET A 44 7.71 6.03 7.58
C MET A 44 6.60 5.03 7.94
N ILE A 45 6.14 4.23 6.98
CA ILE A 45 5.14 3.18 7.22
C ILE A 45 5.61 2.21 8.32
N ARG A 46 6.88 1.78 8.27
CA ARG A 46 7.45 0.86 9.27
C ARG A 46 7.70 1.50 10.63
N CYS A 47 7.88 2.81 10.70
CA CYS A 47 7.95 3.53 11.97
C CYS A 47 6.56 3.70 12.60
N ILE A 48 5.49 3.90 11.81
CA ILE A 48 4.12 4.03 12.32
C ILE A 48 3.70 2.79 13.10
N ASN A 49 3.97 1.58 12.60
CA ASN A 49 3.65 0.33 13.31
C ASN A 49 4.80 -0.18 14.21
N ARG A 50 5.89 0.61 14.35
CA ARG A 50 7.11 0.26 15.10
C ARG A 50 7.74 -1.07 14.70
N LEU A 51 7.63 -1.48 13.42
CA LEU A 51 8.53 -2.51 12.87
C LEU A 51 9.96 -1.98 12.78
N VAL A 52 10.10 -0.68 12.55
CA VAL A 52 11.33 0.08 12.70
C VAL A 52 11.14 1.09 13.82
N GLU A 53 12.01 1.04 14.84
CA GLU A 53 11.92 1.97 15.97
C GLU A 53 12.35 3.38 15.52
N PRO A 54 11.52 4.42 15.71
CA PRO A 54 11.91 5.81 15.47
C PRO A 54 13.11 6.20 16.33
N SER A 55 13.91 7.16 15.87
CA SER A 55 15.00 7.73 16.66
C SER A 55 14.50 8.82 17.61
N SER A 56 13.50 9.58 17.22
CA SER A 56 12.78 10.59 18.01
C SER A 56 11.43 10.91 17.40
N GLY A 57 10.64 11.71 18.09
CA GLY A 57 9.28 12.06 17.70
C GLY A 57 8.25 11.04 18.18
N ASP A 58 6.99 11.36 17.99
CA ASP A 58 5.87 10.54 18.45
C ASP A 58 4.97 10.10 17.28
N VAL A 59 4.45 8.88 17.41
CA VAL A 59 3.35 8.34 16.60
C VAL A 59 2.16 8.17 17.51
N GLU A 60 1.05 8.80 17.20
CA GLU A 60 -0.19 8.73 17.95
C GLU A 60 -1.30 8.12 17.08
N LEU A 61 -2.01 7.12 17.60
CA LEU A 61 -3.15 6.47 16.95
C LEU A 61 -4.34 6.50 17.91
N ASP A 62 -5.40 7.26 17.56
CA ASP A 62 -6.61 7.47 18.37
C ASP A 62 -6.32 7.85 19.83
N GLY A 63 -5.33 8.72 20.07
CA GLY A 63 -4.92 9.19 21.39
C GLY A 63 -3.86 8.34 22.08
N ASP A 64 -3.59 7.13 21.60
CA ASP A 64 -2.50 6.28 22.12
C ASP A 64 -1.16 6.68 21.49
N VAL A 65 -0.18 7.09 22.29
CA VAL A 65 1.18 7.38 21.82
C VAL A 65 1.94 6.05 21.64
N ILE A 66 1.94 5.55 20.40
CA ILE A 66 2.46 4.22 20.03
C ILE A 66 3.95 4.10 20.36
N THR A 67 4.72 5.16 20.16
CA THR A 67 6.17 5.21 20.41
C THR A 67 6.55 4.99 21.88
N ARG A 68 5.63 5.24 22.81
CA ARG A 68 5.86 5.09 24.26
C ARG A 68 5.31 3.79 24.85
N LEU A 69 4.62 2.97 24.04
CA LEU A 69 4.01 1.73 24.53
C LEU A 69 5.06 0.64 24.77
N GLY A 70 4.95 -0.06 25.89
CA GLY A 70 5.67 -1.32 26.12
C GLY A 70 5.11 -2.45 25.25
N ALA A 71 5.77 -3.61 25.25
CA ALA A 71 5.48 -4.75 24.36
C ALA A 71 3.98 -5.17 24.32
N GLY A 72 3.31 -5.24 25.47
CA GLY A 72 1.90 -5.59 25.55
C GLY A 72 0.98 -4.54 24.94
N GLY A 73 1.25 -3.26 25.20
CA GLY A 73 0.54 -2.13 24.59
C GLY A 73 0.73 -2.08 23.09
N LEU A 74 1.98 -2.21 22.63
CA LEU A 74 2.33 -2.24 21.21
C LEU A 74 1.64 -3.39 20.45
N ARG A 75 1.56 -4.59 21.07
CA ARG A 75 0.81 -5.71 20.47
C ARG A 75 -0.67 -5.37 20.30
N ARG A 76 -1.29 -4.70 21.28
CA ARG A 76 -2.69 -4.24 21.16
C ARG A 76 -2.86 -3.16 20.10
N ALA A 77 -1.95 -2.19 20.05
CA ALA A 77 -1.96 -1.15 19.02
C ALA A 77 -1.83 -1.72 17.60
N ARG A 78 -0.92 -2.68 17.39
CA ARG A 78 -0.74 -3.35 16.08
C ARG A 78 -1.96 -4.14 15.61
N ARG A 79 -2.84 -4.61 16.52
CA ARG A 79 -4.13 -5.21 16.12
C ARG A 79 -5.04 -4.23 15.40
N ARG A 80 -4.90 -2.92 15.67
CA ARG A 80 -5.68 -1.84 15.07
C ARG A 80 -5.05 -1.32 13.77
N MET A 81 -3.92 -1.89 13.35
CA MET A 81 -3.19 -1.54 12.13
C MET A 81 -3.09 -2.76 11.22
N GLY A 82 -3.78 -2.74 10.10
CA GLY A 82 -3.57 -3.72 9.04
C GLY A 82 -2.32 -3.35 8.23
N MET A 83 -1.50 -4.32 7.86
CA MET A 83 -0.34 -4.07 7.00
C MET A 83 -0.34 -4.95 5.77
N ILE A 84 -0.21 -4.31 4.60
CA ILE A 84 -0.02 -4.95 3.30
C ILE A 84 1.43 -4.69 2.89
N PHE A 85 2.17 -5.76 2.63
CA PHE A 85 3.60 -5.72 2.32
C PHE A 85 3.83 -5.83 0.81
N GLN A 86 4.92 -5.27 0.33
CA GLN A 86 5.37 -5.32 -1.06
C GLN A 86 5.57 -6.76 -1.57
N GLU A 87 6.19 -7.64 -0.78
CA GLU A 87 6.45 -9.04 -1.12
C GLU A 87 5.36 -9.99 -0.58
N TYR A 88 4.12 -9.52 -0.45
CA TYR A 88 2.95 -10.24 0.07
C TYR A 88 3.12 -10.76 1.50
N ALA A 89 4.33 -11.14 1.93
CA ALA A 89 4.69 -11.74 3.23
C ALA A 89 3.75 -12.91 3.61
N LEU A 90 3.36 -13.74 2.64
CA LEU A 90 2.57 -14.95 2.84
C LEU A 90 3.48 -16.10 3.24
N VAL A 91 2.92 -17.04 4.00
CA VAL A 91 3.57 -18.32 4.23
C VAL A 91 3.22 -19.24 3.06
N GLU A 92 4.17 -19.48 2.16
CA GLU A 92 3.97 -20.12 0.86
C GLU A 92 3.31 -21.50 0.96
N ARG A 93 3.70 -22.30 1.96
CA ARG A 93 3.20 -23.66 2.17
C ARG A 93 1.83 -23.74 2.85
N LEU A 94 1.32 -22.63 3.36
CA LEU A 94 -0.02 -22.58 3.95
C LEU A 94 -1.07 -22.31 2.87
N SER A 95 -2.29 -22.77 3.14
CA SER A 95 -3.43 -22.44 2.30
C SER A 95 -3.77 -20.95 2.34
N VAL A 96 -4.57 -20.50 1.37
CA VAL A 96 -5.13 -19.15 1.32
C VAL A 96 -5.89 -18.85 2.61
N MET A 97 -6.76 -19.76 3.05
CA MET A 97 -7.52 -19.61 4.29
C MET A 97 -6.60 -19.46 5.50
N GLU A 98 -5.59 -20.31 5.65
CA GLU A 98 -4.64 -20.24 6.76
C GLU A 98 -3.84 -18.94 6.76
N ASN A 99 -3.43 -18.45 5.58
CA ASN A 99 -2.76 -17.15 5.44
C ASN A 99 -3.67 -16.01 5.90
N VAL A 100 -4.95 -15.98 5.50
CA VAL A 100 -5.90 -14.95 5.95
C VAL A 100 -6.09 -15.04 7.46
N LEU A 101 -6.38 -16.23 8.00
CA LEU A 101 -6.57 -16.45 9.43
C LEU A 101 -5.34 -16.10 10.28
N SER A 102 -4.12 -16.13 9.68
CA SER A 102 -2.91 -15.69 10.38
C SER A 102 -3.00 -14.23 10.86
N GLY A 103 -3.80 -13.39 10.21
CA GLY A 103 -4.10 -12.03 10.67
C GLY A 103 -4.77 -11.99 12.06
N ARG A 104 -5.45 -13.06 12.48
CA ARG A 104 -6.09 -13.16 13.80
C ARG A 104 -5.18 -13.71 14.90
N LEU A 105 -3.92 -14.08 14.61
CA LEU A 105 -2.98 -14.61 15.60
C LEU A 105 -2.75 -13.66 16.79
N GLY A 106 -2.94 -12.37 16.59
CA GLY A 106 -2.89 -11.39 17.68
C GLY A 106 -4.01 -11.53 18.70
N TYR A 107 -5.14 -12.16 18.38
CA TYR A 107 -6.37 -12.21 19.16
C TYR A 107 -6.60 -13.57 19.84
N VAL A 108 -5.99 -14.65 19.34
CA VAL A 108 -6.13 -16.00 19.87
C VAL A 108 -5.03 -16.33 20.87
N GLY A 109 -5.33 -17.27 21.80
CA GLY A 109 -4.37 -17.75 22.77
C GLY A 109 -3.27 -18.61 22.14
N PHE A 110 -2.15 -18.80 22.89
CA PHE A 110 -1.00 -19.59 22.42
C PHE A 110 -1.40 -20.99 21.92
N TRP A 111 -2.18 -21.74 22.69
CA TRP A 111 -2.58 -23.10 22.32
C TRP A 111 -3.54 -23.15 21.12
N GLN A 112 -4.44 -22.18 21.00
CA GLN A 112 -5.31 -22.07 19.82
C GLN A 112 -4.50 -21.77 18.57
N SER A 113 -3.53 -20.85 18.68
CA SER A 113 -2.59 -20.52 17.59
C SER A 113 -1.75 -21.74 17.20
N TRP A 114 -1.19 -22.45 18.17
CA TRP A 114 -0.35 -23.63 17.93
C TRP A 114 -1.09 -24.75 17.19
N PHE A 115 -2.33 -25.04 17.61
CA PHE A 115 -3.17 -26.06 16.97
C PHE A 115 -3.99 -25.52 15.81
N ARG A 116 -3.76 -24.26 15.35
CA ARG A 116 -4.50 -23.58 14.27
C ARG A 116 -6.03 -23.64 14.46
N ARG A 117 -6.49 -23.61 15.71
CA ARG A 117 -7.92 -23.62 16.07
C ARG A 117 -8.42 -22.20 16.20
N PHE A 118 -9.02 -21.68 15.12
CA PHE A 118 -9.66 -20.37 15.10
C PHE A 118 -11.14 -20.47 15.46
N PRO A 119 -11.74 -19.45 16.11
CA PRO A 119 -13.17 -19.36 16.31
C PRO A 119 -13.94 -19.44 14.99
N GLY A 120 -15.14 -20.06 15.04
CA GLY A 120 -15.99 -20.14 13.84
C GLY A 120 -16.36 -18.78 13.25
N THR A 121 -16.45 -17.75 14.09
CA THR A 121 -16.66 -16.35 13.66
C THR A 121 -15.51 -15.84 12.81
N ASP A 122 -14.25 -16.14 13.18
CA ASP A 122 -13.07 -15.72 12.41
C ASP A 122 -13.00 -16.46 11.06
N ILE A 123 -13.36 -17.76 11.05
CA ILE A 123 -13.44 -18.56 9.82
C ILE A 123 -14.51 -17.99 8.88
N ALA A 124 -15.69 -17.67 9.40
CA ALA A 124 -16.77 -17.07 8.60
C ALA A 124 -16.39 -15.71 8.04
N GLU A 125 -15.68 -14.88 8.82
CA GLU A 125 -15.18 -13.58 8.33
C GLU A 125 -14.09 -13.76 7.28
N ALA A 126 -13.19 -14.74 7.43
CA ALA A 126 -12.20 -15.06 6.42
C ALA A 126 -12.83 -15.44 5.08
N TYR A 127 -13.90 -16.27 5.09
CA TYR A 127 -14.65 -16.59 3.88
C TYR A 127 -15.29 -15.36 3.23
N ARG A 128 -15.92 -14.48 4.02
CA ARG A 128 -16.49 -13.22 3.49
C ARG A 128 -15.44 -12.32 2.85
N LEU A 129 -14.27 -12.21 3.49
CA LEU A 129 -13.16 -11.45 2.93
C LEU A 129 -12.61 -12.07 1.65
N LEU A 130 -12.46 -13.39 1.60
CA LEU A 130 -12.03 -14.11 0.40
C LEU A 130 -13.03 -13.92 -0.75
N GLN A 131 -14.32 -13.97 -0.49
CA GLN A 131 -15.35 -13.63 -1.47
C GLN A 131 -15.24 -12.19 -1.94
N ARG A 132 -15.06 -11.22 -1.01
CA ARG A 132 -14.92 -9.79 -1.35
C ARG A 132 -13.70 -9.50 -2.22
N VAL A 133 -12.60 -10.25 -2.04
CA VAL A 133 -11.40 -10.11 -2.87
C VAL A 133 -11.40 -11.03 -4.11
N GLY A 134 -12.46 -11.82 -4.35
CA GLY A 134 -12.61 -12.71 -5.49
C GLY A 134 -11.69 -13.92 -5.46
N LEU A 135 -11.57 -14.57 -4.30
CA LEU A 135 -10.75 -15.75 -4.06
C LEU A 135 -11.51 -16.88 -3.35
N GLU A 136 -12.85 -16.86 -3.40
CA GLU A 136 -13.71 -17.86 -2.77
C GLU A 136 -13.44 -19.29 -3.23
N ASP A 137 -13.09 -19.48 -4.51
CA ASP A 137 -12.80 -20.80 -5.09
C ASP A 137 -11.33 -21.24 -4.86
N HIS A 138 -10.53 -20.44 -4.14
CA HIS A 138 -9.10 -20.69 -3.95
C HIS A 138 -8.71 -20.88 -2.48
N TYR A 139 -9.68 -20.95 -1.57
CA TYR A 139 -9.43 -20.91 -0.12
C TYR A 139 -8.53 -22.04 0.41
N ASP A 140 -8.53 -23.20 -0.23
CA ASP A 140 -7.75 -24.39 0.11
C ASP A 140 -6.42 -24.52 -0.67
N LYS A 141 -6.24 -23.71 -1.74
CA LYS A 141 -4.97 -23.69 -2.50
C LYS A 141 -3.84 -23.15 -1.64
N ARG A 142 -2.64 -23.63 -1.89
CA ARG A 142 -1.43 -23.09 -1.27
C ARG A 142 -1.07 -21.74 -1.88
N ALA A 143 -0.43 -20.88 -1.06
CA ALA A 143 -0.06 -19.55 -1.51
C ALA A 143 0.98 -19.55 -2.64
N ASP A 144 1.87 -20.57 -2.72
CA ASP A 144 2.84 -20.72 -3.79
C ASP A 144 2.23 -21.10 -5.15
N GLU A 145 0.99 -21.59 -5.17
CA GLU A 145 0.24 -21.93 -6.39
C GLU A 145 -0.51 -20.72 -7.01
N LEU A 146 -0.47 -19.57 -6.35
CA LEU A 146 -1.21 -18.39 -6.76
C LEU A 146 -0.39 -17.45 -7.66
N SER A 147 -1.07 -16.74 -8.57
CA SER A 147 -0.50 -15.61 -9.29
C SER A 147 -0.13 -14.44 -8.35
N GLY A 148 0.73 -13.51 -8.79
CA GLY A 148 1.10 -12.33 -8.02
C GLY A 148 -0.09 -11.51 -7.55
N GLY A 149 -1.06 -11.24 -8.44
CA GLY A 149 -2.28 -10.51 -8.11
C GLY A 149 -3.17 -11.26 -7.11
N GLN A 150 -3.26 -12.60 -7.21
CA GLN A 150 -3.99 -13.41 -6.23
C GLN A 150 -3.29 -13.38 -4.86
N ARG A 151 -1.97 -13.51 -4.81
CA ARG A 151 -1.19 -13.37 -3.56
C ARG A 151 -1.41 -12.01 -2.90
N GLN A 152 -1.46 -10.94 -3.70
CA GLN A 152 -1.75 -9.60 -3.19
C GLN A 152 -3.15 -9.52 -2.57
N ARG A 153 -4.16 -10.11 -3.21
CA ARG A 153 -5.53 -10.18 -2.67
C ARG A 153 -5.61 -10.96 -1.36
N VAL A 154 -4.84 -12.05 -1.20
CA VAL A 154 -4.71 -12.76 0.08
C VAL A 154 -4.08 -11.86 1.15
N GLY A 155 -3.03 -11.11 0.82
CA GLY A 155 -2.40 -10.13 1.71
C GLY A 155 -3.37 -9.05 2.18
N ILE A 156 -4.23 -8.56 1.29
CA ILE A 156 -5.30 -7.59 1.61
C ILE A 156 -6.31 -8.23 2.59
N ALA A 157 -6.83 -9.43 2.28
CA ALA A 157 -7.77 -10.12 3.16
C ALA A 157 -7.17 -10.39 4.54
N ARG A 158 -5.90 -10.80 4.62
CA ARG A 158 -5.16 -11.00 5.88
C ARG A 158 -5.02 -9.71 6.70
N ALA A 159 -4.80 -8.57 6.05
CA ALA A 159 -4.73 -7.29 6.75
C ALA A 159 -6.10 -6.87 7.29
N LEU A 160 -7.17 -7.10 6.53
CA LEU A 160 -8.53 -6.69 6.88
C LEU A 160 -9.22 -7.58 7.90
N ILE A 161 -8.84 -8.86 8.03
CA ILE A 161 -9.44 -9.75 9.03
C ILE A 161 -9.13 -9.32 10.47
N GLN A 162 -8.11 -8.48 10.67
CA GLN A 162 -7.79 -7.88 11.95
C GLN A 162 -8.84 -6.86 12.40
N ASP A 163 -9.73 -6.42 11.52
CA ASP A 163 -10.65 -5.29 11.70
C ASP A 163 -9.89 -4.02 12.13
N PRO A 164 -8.96 -3.57 11.27
CA PRO A 164 -8.07 -2.46 11.61
C PRO A 164 -8.81 -1.11 11.55
N ALA A 165 -8.29 -0.11 12.27
CA ALA A 165 -8.68 1.29 12.13
C ALA A 165 -7.80 2.04 11.10
N LEU A 166 -6.57 1.55 10.90
CA LEU A 166 -5.57 2.10 9.98
C LEU A 166 -5.01 1.00 9.08
N LEU A 167 -4.98 1.24 7.78
CA LEU A 167 -4.33 0.37 6.81
C LEU A 167 -3.00 1.00 6.35
N LEU A 168 -1.92 0.27 6.52
CA LEU A 168 -0.59 0.64 6.06
C LEU A 168 -0.22 -0.24 4.87
N VAL A 169 0.06 0.38 3.73
CA VAL A 169 0.25 -0.31 2.46
C VAL A 169 1.61 0.07 1.87
N ASP A 170 2.53 -0.89 1.81
CA ASP A 170 3.88 -0.67 1.29
C ASP A 170 4.00 -1.28 -0.11
N GLU A 171 3.92 -0.44 -1.14
CA GLU A 171 4.07 -0.78 -2.56
C GLU A 171 3.18 -1.94 -3.07
N PRO A 172 1.86 -1.83 -3.00
CA PRO A 172 0.96 -2.96 -3.27
C PRO A 172 0.95 -3.42 -4.72
N THR A 173 1.59 -2.71 -5.63
CA THR A 173 1.52 -2.93 -7.09
C THR A 173 2.89 -3.11 -7.75
N ALA A 174 4.00 -3.11 -7.00
CA ALA A 174 5.38 -3.07 -7.53
C ALA A 174 5.74 -4.22 -8.49
N SER A 175 5.09 -5.38 -8.36
CA SER A 175 5.41 -6.58 -9.18
C SER A 175 4.22 -7.02 -10.04
N LEU A 176 3.27 -6.12 -10.32
CA LEU A 176 2.05 -6.42 -11.03
C LEU A 176 1.99 -5.67 -12.37
N ASP A 177 1.30 -6.26 -13.34
CA ASP A 177 0.98 -5.59 -14.59
C ASP A 177 0.05 -4.38 -14.38
N PRO A 178 0.00 -3.41 -15.32
CA PRO A 178 -0.79 -2.18 -15.14
C PRO A 178 -2.29 -2.41 -14.93
N LYS A 179 -2.86 -3.45 -15.54
CA LYS A 179 -4.28 -3.78 -15.38
C LYS A 179 -4.57 -4.30 -13.98
N THR A 180 -3.76 -5.25 -13.52
CA THR A 180 -3.86 -5.82 -12.18
C THR A 180 -3.57 -4.75 -11.11
N SER A 181 -2.59 -3.86 -11.33
CA SER A 181 -2.27 -2.74 -10.44
C SER A 181 -3.48 -1.83 -10.22
N ARG A 182 -4.19 -1.45 -11.27
CA ARG A 182 -5.43 -0.66 -11.17
C ARG A 182 -6.53 -1.40 -10.41
N GLN A 183 -6.67 -2.72 -10.62
CA GLN A 183 -7.66 -3.53 -9.91
C GLN A 183 -7.36 -3.62 -8.42
N ILE A 184 -6.09 -3.80 -8.04
CA ILE A 184 -5.66 -3.85 -6.64
C ILE A 184 -5.86 -2.50 -5.95
N MET A 185 -5.49 -1.38 -6.61
CA MET A 185 -5.71 -0.05 -6.04
C MET A 185 -7.18 0.26 -5.85
N ARG A 186 -8.01 -0.05 -6.86
CA ARG A 186 -9.47 0.09 -6.75
C ARG A 186 -10.01 -0.70 -5.58
N LEU A 187 -9.64 -1.97 -5.47
CA LEU A 187 -10.08 -2.85 -4.38
C LEU A 187 -9.71 -2.29 -3.00
N ILE A 188 -8.47 -1.81 -2.82
CA ILE A 188 -8.02 -1.21 -1.56
C ILE A 188 -8.87 0.03 -1.23
N CYS A 189 -9.07 0.94 -2.19
CA CYS A 189 -9.84 2.17 -1.97
C CYS A 189 -11.32 1.89 -1.67
N GLU A 190 -11.94 0.93 -2.38
CA GLU A 190 -13.32 0.50 -2.10
C GLU A 190 -13.45 -0.07 -0.69
N LEU A 191 -12.53 -0.96 -0.28
CA LEU A 191 -12.53 -1.55 1.05
C LEU A 191 -12.28 -0.51 2.16
N CYS A 192 -11.44 0.49 1.90
CA CYS A 192 -11.25 1.61 2.82
C CYS A 192 -12.54 2.44 2.95
N ALA A 193 -13.22 2.73 1.85
CA ALA A 193 -14.48 3.47 1.87
C ALA A 193 -15.61 2.69 2.57
N GLU A 194 -15.78 1.39 2.26
CA GLU A 194 -16.79 0.52 2.87
C GLU A 194 -16.65 0.40 4.39
N ARG A 195 -15.44 0.46 4.91
CA ARG A 195 -15.12 0.26 6.33
C ARG A 195 -14.71 1.53 7.07
N GLU A 196 -14.76 2.69 6.40
CA GLU A 196 -14.29 3.98 6.91
C GLU A 196 -12.85 3.93 7.44
N LEU A 197 -11.97 3.19 6.76
CA LEU A 197 -10.59 3.00 7.17
C LEU A 197 -9.74 4.22 6.76
N ALA A 198 -8.90 4.68 7.68
CA ALA A 198 -7.76 5.49 7.27
C ALA A 198 -6.72 4.61 6.57
N ALA A 199 -6.07 5.12 5.53
CA ALA A 199 -5.01 4.39 4.85
C ALA A 199 -3.83 5.29 4.46
N ILE A 200 -2.63 4.74 4.59
CA ILE A 200 -1.40 5.31 4.03
C ILE A 200 -0.85 4.31 3.04
N ILE A 201 -0.73 4.71 1.78
CA ILE A 201 -0.34 3.84 0.67
C ILE A 201 0.94 4.39 0.04
N ASN A 202 2.05 3.67 0.15
CA ASN A 202 3.28 3.96 -0.59
C ASN A 202 3.09 3.52 -2.05
N ILE A 203 3.20 4.45 -2.98
CA ILE A 203 2.98 4.22 -4.42
C ILE A 203 4.14 4.86 -5.19
N HIS A 204 4.74 4.11 -6.13
CA HIS A 204 5.75 4.64 -7.05
C HIS A 204 5.12 5.29 -8.29
N ASP A 205 4.00 4.78 -8.75
CA ASP A 205 3.29 5.29 -9.93
C ASP A 205 2.42 6.50 -9.54
N VAL A 206 2.88 7.70 -9.92
CA VAL A 206 2.20 8.97 -9.66
C VAL A 206 0.83 9.02 -10.32
N ALA A 207 0.71 8.54 -11.57
CA ALA A 207 -0.56 8.53 -12.30
C ALA A 207 -1.59 7.62 -11.62
N LEU A 208 -1.12 6.47 -11.09
CA LEU A 208 -1.96 5.58 -10.31
C LEU A 208 -2.41 6.24 -9.00
N ALA A 209 -1.52 6.96 -8.31
CA ALA A 209 -1.87 7.71 -7.11
C ALA A 209 -2.93 8.77 -7.40
N GLN A 210 -2.73 9.60 -8.44
CA GLN A 210 -3.69 10.64 -8.85
C GLN A 210 -5.08 10.09 -9.17
N LEU A 211 -5.15 8.87 -9.73
CA LEU A 211 -6.41 8.26 -10.14
C LEU A 211 -7.27 7.78 -8.96
N PHE A 212 -6.67 7.38 -7.84
CA PHE A 212 -7.37 6.64 -6.78
C PHE A 212 -7.47 7.33 -5.44
N VAL A 213 -6.65 8.35 -5.15
CA VAL A 213 -6.64 8.99 -3.82
C VAL A 213 -6.99 10.46 -3.86
N GLY A 214 -7.60 10.95 -2.78
CA GLY A 214 -7.96 12.38 -2.66
C GLY A 214 -6.86 13.25 -2.01
N ARG A 215 -5.78 12.65 -1.49
CA ARG A 215 -4.67 13.39 -0.87
C ARG A 215 -3.36 12.68 -1.13
N ILE A 216 -2.36 13.45 -1.53
CA ILE A 216 -1.03 12.96 -1.85
C ILE A 216 0.00 13.71 -0.99
N VAL A 217 0.92 12.94 -0.41
CA VAL A 217 2.05 13.45 0.37
C VAL A 217 3.34 13.09 -0.36
N GLY A 218 4.07 14.09 -0.80
CA GLY A 218 5.36 13.96 -1.49
C GLY A 218 6.52 14.01 -0.49
N LEU A 219 7.35 12.96 -0.47
CA LEU A 219 8.57 12.90 0.34
C LEU A 219 9.81 13.08 -0.52
N LYS A 220 10.79 13.86 0.00
CA LYS A 220 12.14 13.98 -0.52
C LYS A 220 13.14 14.04 0.62
N SER A 221 14.17 13.19 0.60
CA SER A 221 15.23 13.17 1.61
C SER A 221 14.71 13.16 3.06
N GLY A 222 13.69 12.36 3.33
CA GLY A 222 13.09 12.19 4.65
C GLY A 222 12.17 13.30 5.12
N ARG A 223 11.86 14.29 4.28
CA ARG A 223 10.97 15.41 4.60
C ARG A 223 9.74 15.43 3.70
N ILE A 224 8.62 15.92 4.21
CA ILE A 224 7.44 16.22 3.39
C ILE A 224 7.72 17.53 2.65
N VAL A 225 7.63 17.47 1.31
CA VAL A 225 7.80 18.63 0.41
C VAL A 225 6.50 18.99 -0.32
N TYR A 226 5.52 18.12 -0.27
CA TYR A 226 4.17 18.34 -0.78
C TYR A 226 3.14 17.64 0.10
N ASP A 227 2.02 18.28 0.35
CA ASP A 227 0.85 17.71 1.02
C ASP A 227 -0.40 18.41 0.47
N GLY A 228 -1.16 17.72 -0.35
CA GLY A 228 -2.30 18.33 -1.02
C GLY A 228 -3.10 17.39 -1.90
N PRO A 229 -4.09 17.92 -2.64
CA PRO A 229 -4.91 17.13 -3.55
C PRO A 229 -4.12 16.70 -4.80
N PRO A 230 -4.57 15.64 -5.51
CA PRO A 230 -3.94 15.16 -6.74
C PRO A 230 -3.76 16.23 -7.83
N ASP A 231 -4.72 17.13 -7.96
CA ASP A 231 -4.70 18.21 -8.97
C ASP A 231 -3.61 19.26 -8.69
N GLY A 232 -3.09 19.32 -7.47
CA GLY A 232 -1.98 20.18 -7.09
C GLY A 232 -0.60 19.64 -7.48
N LEU A 233 -0.50 18.44 -8.03
CA LEU A 233 0.76 17.88 -8.54
C LEU A 233 1.09 18.47 -9.93
N THR A 234 1.50 19.73 -9.95
CA THR A 234 2.00 20.38 -11.17
C THR A 234 3.40 19.86 -11.56
N PRO A 235 3.87 20.09 -12.79
CA PRO A 235 5.24 19.74 -13.18
C PRO A 235 6.31 20.30 -12.23
N GLU A 236 6.11 21.51 -11.71
CA GLU A 236 7.03 22.16 -10.76
C GLU A 236 7.06 21.43 -9.42
N VAL A 237 5.89 20.99 -8.94
CA VAL A 237 5.79 20.19 -7.71
C VAL A 237 6.45 18.82 -7.90
N LEU A 238 6.23 18.16 -9.04
CA LEU A 238 6.89 16.89 -9.38
C LEU A 238 8.41 17.06 -9.48
N THR A 239 8.89 18.14 -10.09
CA THR A 239 10.33 18.50 -10.12
C THR A 239 10.88 18.71 -8.69
N THR A 240 10.10 19.35 -7.82
CA THR A 240 10.50 19.52 -6.42
C THR A 240 10.66 18.17 -5.71
N ILE A 241 9.76 17.22 -5.95
CA ILE A 241 9.75 15.88 -5.32
C ILE A 241 10.87 15.00 -5.91
N TYR A 242 10.91 14.86 -7.24
CA TYR A 242 11.74 13.86 -7.92
C TYR A 242 13.06 14.40 -8.46
N GLY A 243 13.18 15.71 -8.66
CA GLY A 243 14.31 16.37 -9.35
C GLY A 243 13.92 16.78 -10.76
N GLU A 244 14.92 17.28 -11.52
CA GLU A 244 14.72 17.70 -12.90
C GLU A 244 14.51 16.49 -13.82
N GLU A 245 13.27 16.28 -14.22
CA GLU A 245 12.83 15.36 -15.27
C GLU A 245 11.78 16.08 -16.14
N ASP A 246 11.60 15.64 -17.38
CA ASP A 246 10.56 16.21 -18.26
C ASP A 246 9.19 15.62 -17.91
N TRP A 247 8.49 16.25 -16.98
CA TRP A 247 7.17 15.87 -16.53
C TRP A 247 6.03 16.29 -17.46
N THR A 248 6.32 16.98 -18.58
CA THR A 248 5.32 17.44 -19.55
C THR A 248 4.70 16.30 -20.32
N LEU A 249 5.39 15.17 -20.44
CA LEU A 249 4.93 13.95 -21.12
C LEU A 249 4.00 13.05 -20.26
N ALA A 250 3.83 13.36 -18.98
CA ALA A 250 3.06 12.54 -18.02
C ALA A 250 1.57 12.89 -17.96
N LYS A 251 0.96 13.49 -18.99
CA LYS A 251 -0.51 13.69 -19.04
C LYS A 251 -1.21 12.39 -19.43
N PRO A 252 -2.04 11.77 -18.58
CA PRO A 252 -2.88 10.67 -18.99
C PRO A 252 -4.04 11.19 -19.84
N GLY A 253 -4.06 10.76 -21.11
CA GLY A 253 -5.23 10.85 -21.96
C GLY A 253 -5.29 12.04 -22.90
N LEU A 254 -4.75 11.84 -24.12
CA LEU A 254 -5.29 12.34 -25.40
C LEU A 254 -4.44 11.73 -26.54
N SER A 255 -4.64 10.46 -26.84
CA SER A 255 -4.30 9.89 -28.15
C SER A 255 -5.46 9.05 -28.62
N GLY A 256 -6.35 9.70 -29.31
CA GLY A 256 -7.48 9.11 -30.03
C GLY A 256 -8.00 10.17 -30.96
N GLY A 257 -7.26 10.47 -32.03
CA GLY A 257 -7.65 11.33 -33.12
C GLY A 257 -7.14 10.71 -34.40
N ASP A 258 -7.97 9.89 -34.95
CA ASP A 258 -7.99 9.41 -36.33
C ASP A 258 -7.73 10.56 -37.33
N THR A 259 -6.74 10.41 -38.19
CA THR A 259 -6.73 11.08 -39.49
C THR A 259 -6.33 10.05 -40.54
N GLY A 260 -7.36 9.49 -41.17
CA GLY A 260 -7.22 8.76 -42.40
C GLY A 260 -6.94 9.71 -43.57
N GLY A 261 -6.44 9.15 -44.63
CA GLY A 261 -6.46 9.74 -45.99
C GLY A 261 -5.13 9.70 -46.67
N GLY A 262 -4.88 8.73 -47.46
CA GLY A 262 -5.04 8.93 -48.87
C GLY A 262 -3.78 8.65 -49.68
N SER A 263 -3.89 7.70 -50.60
CA SER A 263 -3.24 7.61 -51.93
C SER A 263 -1.70 7.52 -51.97
N GLY A 264 -1.08 6.57 -52.57
CA GLY A 264 -1.27 5.93 -53.86
C GLY A 264 0.08 5.73 -54.51
N GLU A 265 0.15 4.72 -55.32
CA GLU A 265 1.15 4.47 -56.38
C GLU A 265 2.34 3.58 -56.05
N ASP A 266 2.15 2.41 -56.53
CA ASP A 266 3.01 1.61 -57.47
C ASP A 266 4.50 1.91 -57.52
N GLU A 267 5.29 0.89 -57.32
CA GLU A 267 6.22 0.39 -58.35
C GLU A 267 6.76 -0.99 -58.04
N ARG A 268 6.60 -1.86 -59.02
CA ARG A 268 7.21 -3.19 -59.13
C ARG A 268 8.73 -3.12 -59.29
N VAL A 269 9.41 -4.16 -58.91
CA VAL A 269 10.40 -4.95 -59.68
C VAL A 269 10.95 -6.02 -58.73
N ALA A 270 10.63 -7.25 -58.87
CA ALA A 270 11.26 -8.37 -59.60
C ALA A 270 12.73 -8.67 -59.22
N GLY A 271 12.92 -9.92 -58.79
CA GLY A 271 14.09 -10.68 -59.14
C GLY A 271 14.89 -11.33 -58.02
N ALA A 272 14.64 -12.61 -57.88
CA ALA A 272 15.59 -13.74 -57.84
C ALA A 272 16.78 -13.73 -56.83
N LEU A 273 16.80 -14.59 -55.92
CA LEU A 273 17.45 -15.90 -55.88
C LEU A 273 17.11 -16.58 -54.53
#